data_28d5a683e61554567192796096d277e5
#
_entry.id   28d5a683e61554567192796096d277e5
#
_cell.length_a   1.000
_cell.length_b   1.000
_cell.length_c   1.000
_cell.angle_alpha   90.00
_cell.angle_beta   90.00
_cell.angle_gamma   90.00
#
_symmetry.space_group_name_H-M   'P 1'
#
loop_
_entity.id
_entity.type
_entity.pdbx_description
1 polymer ?
#
loop_
_entity_poly.entity_id
_entity_poly.type
_entity_poly.pdbx_seq_one_letter_code
_entity_poly.pdbx_strand_id
1 'polypeptide(L)'
;MKMAESNKMKEMPVNKLMVKMGIPMILSMALQAVYNIVDSAFVGNMRSGSESALNALTLVFPVQMLMVAVAIGTGVGTNALLARTLGQGNGKKASKVAGNSLFLGVLIYVICLLFGIFGVKAYISSQTVDPEVISMGTDYLRICCVIAFGIIFFSLFEKLLQATGRSLYSTIGQVVGAVVNIILDPIMIYGIGPIPEMGVKGAAYATVIGQVASAVLLFVFHIKCNKEFEHGVKYMKPDGGIIGEIYAIGLPAIIAQALMSIMVYVMNLILKFSPSAQTAYGLFYKVQQFVLFLAFGLRDAITPIIAFAYGMHSKQRIRDGIRYGLLYTIALMVIGVAITEIFPGAFAILFNAGQSREYFIGAMRIISISFIFAGINVAYQGIFQALDGGLESLVISLLRQLVIILPLAGIFSIFVRNGQMGVSLIWWSFPITEFIACLAGYVFLKKIERNKVESLG
;
A
#
# COMPACT_ATOMS: atom_id res chain seq x y z
N MET A 1 -19.55 -24.92 -15.94
CA MET A 1 -18.21 -24.27 -15.90
C MET A 1 -18.08 -23.11 -14.90
N LYS A 2 -19.10 -22.80 -14.06
CA LYS A 2 -19.13 -21.64 -13.14
C LYS A 2 -18.99 -21.95 -11.64
N MET A 3 -18.88 -23.19 -11.24
CA MET A 3 -18.53 -23.60 -9.86
C MET A 3 -17.02 -23.62 -9.57
N ALA A 4 -16.21 -23.30 -10.57
CA ALA A 4 -14.78 -23.62 -10.56
C ALA A 4 -13.87 -22.64 -9.77
N GLU A 5 -14.32 -21.47 -9.32
CA GLU A 5 -13.40 -20.51 -8.68
C GLU A 5 -13.43 -20.53 -7.15
N SER A 6 -14.58 -20.75 -6.55
CA SER A 6 -14.68 -21.05 -5.11
C SER A 6 -13.98 -22.39 -4.78
N ASN A 7 -14.02 -23.35 -5.69
CA ASN A 7 -13.29 -24.61 -5.58
C ASN A 7 -11.75 -24.41 -5.68
N LYS A 8 -11.25 -23.39 -6.37
CA LYS A 8 -9.79 -23.16 -6.50
C LYS A 8 -9.15 -22.86 -5.16
N MET A 9 -9.76 -22.00 -4.33
CA MET A 9 -9.25 -21.69 -2.99
C MET A 9 -9.23 -22.93 -2.10
N LYS A 10 -10.15 -23.87 -2.30
CA LYS A 10 -10.28 -25.11 -1.54
C LYS A 10 -9.40 -26.25 -2.09
N GLU A 11 -9.39 -26.46 -3.41
CA GLU A 11 -8.88 -27.68 -4.04
C GLU A 11 -7.48 -27.51 -4.65
N MET A 12 -7.15 -26.30 -5.15
CA MET A 12 -5.85 -26.09 -5.80
C MET A 12 -4.69 -26.21 -4.78
N PRO A 13 -3.59 -26.90 -5.13
CA PRO A 13 -2.37 -26.89 -4.32
C PRO A 13 -1.91 -25.47 -4.00
N VAL A 14 -1.53 -25.22 -2.74
CA VAL A 14 -1.26 -23.86 -2.24
C VAL A 14 -0.12 -23.18 -2.98
N ASN A 15 0.91 -23.91 -3.38
CA ASN A 15 2.03 -23.37 -4.19
C ASN A 15 1.54 -22.80 -5.53
N LYS A 16 0.68 -23.54 -6.25
CA LYS A 16 0.10 -23.11 -7.53
C LYS A 16 -0.88 -21.95 -7.33
N LEU A 17 -1.68 -22.01 -6.27
CA LEU A 17 -2.62 -20.95 -5.92
C LEU A 17 -1.88 -19.63 -5.59
N MET A 18 -0.79 -19.71 -4.82
CA MET A 18 0.06 -18.57 -4.48
C MET A 18 0.63 -17.89 -5.72
N VAL A 19 1.14 -18.66 -6.68
CA VAL A 19 1.63 -18.12 -7.96
C VAL A 19 0.50 -17.50 -8.78
N LYS A 20 -0.64 -18.20 -8.89
CA LYS A 20 -1.78 -17.75 -9.70
C LYS A 20 -2.42 -16.46 -9.17
N MET A 21 -2.48 -16.30 -7.85
CA MET A 21 -2.98 -15.08 -7.23
C MET A 21 -1.88 -14.02 -7.09
N GLY A 22 -0.67 -14.42 -6.76
CA GLY A 22 0.44 -13.52 -6.47
C GLY A 22 0.94 -12.77 -7.70
N ILE A 23 1.11 -13.44 -8.85
CA ILE A 23 1.63 -12.77 -10.06
C ILE A 23 0.75 -11.57 -10.47
N PRO A 24 -0.58 -11.68 -10.60
CA PRO A 24 -1.42 -10.53 -10.91
C PRO A 24 -1.28 -9.40 -9.88
N MET A 25 -1.23 -9.73 -8.59
CA MET A 25 -1.12 -8.73 -7.52
C MET A 25 0.25 -8.05 -7.51
N ILE A 26 1.33 -8.78 -7.78
CA ILE A 26 2.69 -8.22 -7.93
C ILE A 26 2.71 -7.25 -9.13
N LEU A 27 2.15 -7.64 -10.27
CA LEU A 27 2.07 -6.78 -11.45
C LEU A 27 1.25 -5.52 -11.18
N SER A 28 0.15 -5.66 -10.44
CA SER A 28 -0.69 -4.56 -10.00
C SER A 28 0.09 -3.52 -9.19
N MET A 29 0.84 -3.98 -8.18
CA MET A 29 1.66 -3.11 -7.34
C MET A 29 2.83 -2.48 -8.10
N ALA A 30 3.48 -3.24 -9.00
CA ALA A 30 4.53 -2.71 -9.86
C ALA A 30 4.02 -1.60 -10.77
N LEU A 31 2.84 -1.79 -11.37
CA LEU A 31 2.20 -0.78 -12.19
C LEU A 31 1.82 0.47 -11.40
N GLN A 32 1.36 0.31 -10.15
CA GLN A 32 1.08 1.43 -9.27
C GLN A 32 2.34 2.27 -8.97
N ALA A 33 3.48 1.63 -8.79
CA ALA A 33 4.75 2.34 -8.60
C ALA A 33 5.14 3.14 -9.84
N VAL A 34 5.00 2.55 -11.03
CA VAL A 34 5.27 3.22 -12.31
C VAL A 34 4.32 4.41 -12.51
N TYR A 35 3.04 4.21 -12.30
CA TYR A 35 2.03 5.26 -12.41
C TYR A 35 2.34 6.46 -11.51
N ASN A 36 2.69 6.26 -10.24
CA ASN A 36 3.04 7.34 -9.32
C ASN A 36 4.25 8.17 -9.80
N ILE A 37 5.22 7.53 -10.46
CA ILE A 37 6.38 8.21 -11.04
C ILE A 37 5.96 9.05 -12.25
N VAL A 38 5.11 8.50 -13.12
CA VAL A 38 4.65 9.15 -14.34
C VAL A 38 3.81 10.39 -14.03
N ASP A 39 2.84 10.27 -13.10
CA ASP A 39 1.99 11.38 -12.64
C ASP A 39 2.84 12.55 -12.11
N SER A 40 3.79 12.24 -11.22
CA SER A 40 4.71 13.26 -10.68
C SER A 40 5.57 13.92 -11.77
N ALA A 41 5.95 13.18 -12.80
CA ALA A 41 6.73 13.72 -13.92
C ALA A 41 5.91 14.70 -14.77
N PHE A 42 4.63 14.41 -15.03
CA PHE A 42 3.77 15.33 -15.79
C PHE A 42 3.55 16.64 -15.04
N VAL A 43 3.27 16.61 -13.73
CA VAL A 43 3.10 17.84 -12.94
C VAL A 43 4.39 18.63 -12.83
N GLY A 44 5.54 17.97 -12.66
CA GLY A 44 6.86 18.61 -12.59
C GLY A 44 7.30 19.27 -13.91
N ASN A 45 6.70 18.89 -15.05
CA ASN A 45 7.00 19.45 -16.36
C ASN A 45 5.93 20.45 -16.87
N MET A 46 5.09 20.99 -15.99
CA MET A 46 4.13 22.05 -16.37
C MET A 46 4.83 23.28 -16.94
N ARG A 47 4.19 23.94 -17.91
CA ARG A 47 4.74 25.12 -18.60
C ARG A 47 4.89 26.34 -17.69
N SER A 48 4.03 26.48 -16.71
CA SER A 48 4.04 27.59 -15.75
C SER A 48 3.62 27.09 -14.36
N GLY A 49 4.17 27.71 -13.29
CA GLY A 49 3.82 27.39 -11.92
C GLY A 49 4.18 25.98 -11.44
N SER A 50 5.13 25.29 -12.11
CA SER A 50 5.53 23.93 -11.75
C SER A 50 6.08 23.83 -10.32
N GLU A 51 6.82 24.85 -9.85
CA GLU A 51 7.36 24.89 -8.48
C GLU A 51 6.24 25.05 -7.47
N SER A 52 5.33 26.02 -7.67
CA SER A 52 4.14 26.21 -6.82
C SER A 52 3.24 24.96 -6.83
N ALA A 53 3.10 24.29 -7.98
CA ALA A 53 2.34 23.06 -8.13
C ALA A 53 2.96 21.90 -7.32
N LEU A 54 4.28 21.68 -7.42
CA LEU A 54 4.98 20.66 -6.65
C LEU A 54 4.91 20.93 -5.14
N ASN A 55 5.01 22.21 -4.74
CA ASN A 55 4.83 22.60 -3.36
C ASN A 55 3.39 22.31 -2.88
N ALA A 56 2.37 22.69 -3.65
CA ALA A 56 0.98 22.41 -3.36
C ALA A 56 0.72 20.90 -3.19
N LEU A 57 1.25 20.05 -4.10
CA LEU A 57 1.14 18.60 -3.99
C LEU A 57 1.80 18.05 -2.72
N THR A 58 2.94 18.64 -2.32
CA THR A 58 3.61 18.24 -1.07
C THR A 58 2.75 18.51 0.15
N LEU A 59 2.04 19.66 0.19
CA LEU A 59 1.12 19.99 1.28
C LEU A 59 -0.15 19.15 1.29
N VAL A 60 -0.62 18.70 0.13
CA VAL A 60 -1.79 17.83 -0.04
C VAL A 60 -1.51 16.39 0.36
N PHE A 61 -0.28 15.92 0.13
CA PHE A 61 0.14 14.53 0.28
C PHE A 61 -0.26 13.86 1.61
N PRO A 62 -0.14 14.49 2.80
CA PRO A 62 -0.51 13.85 4.06
C PRO A 62 -1.99 13.46 4.14
N VAL A 63 -2.89 14.31 3.63
CA VAL A 63 -4.34 14.01 3.62
C VAL A 63 -4.65 12.91 2.62
N GLN A 64 -4.06 12.96 1.44
CA GLN A 64 -4.22 11.87 0.45
C GLN A 64 -3.72 10.54 1.02
N MET A 65 -2.56 10.51 1.66
CA MET A 65 -2.04 9.29 2.29
C MET A 65 -2.95 8.77 3.38
N LEU A 66 -3.57 9.66 4.18
CA LEU A 66 -4.55 9.26 5.20
C LEU A 66 -5.80 8.64 4.56
N MET A 67 -6.33 9.25 3.49
CA MET A 67 -7.49 8.72 2.76
C MET A 67 -7.18 7.32 2.19
N VAL A 68 -6.02 7.16 1.56
CA VAL A 68 -5.56 5.88 1.01
C VAL A 68 -5.36 4.85 2.12
N ALA A 69 -4.73 5.24 3.24
CA ALA A 69 -4.51 4.37 4.39
C ALA A 69 -5.83 3.83 4.98
N VAL A 70 -6.82 4.71 5.14
CA VAL A 70 -8.15 4.31 5.68
C VAL A 70 -8.87 3.38 4.70
N ALA A 71 -8.84 3.68 3.39
CA ALA A 71 -9.46 2.84 2.36
C ALA A 71 -8.80 1.45 2.29
N ILE A 72 -7.47 1.40 2.19
CA ILE A 72 -6.70 0.15 2.11
C ILE A 72 -6.85 -0.66 3.40
N GLY A 73 -6.71 -0.04 4.57
CA GLY A 73 -6.79 -0.76 5.85
C GLY A 73 -8.18 -1.34 6.12
N THR A 74 -9.26 -0.60 5.82
CA THR A 74 -10.63 -1.13 5.86
C THR A 74 -10.77 -2.31 4.89
N GLY A 75 -10.21 -2.19 3.69
CA GLY A 75 -10.17 -3.25 2.70
C GLY A 75 -9.41 -4.49 3.16
N VAL A 76 -8.25 -4.34 3.81
CA VAL A 76 -7.45 -5.45 4.36
C VAL A 76 -8.22 -6.22 5.42
N GLY A 77 -8.86 -5.51 6.37
CA GLY A 77 -9.71 -6.17 7.38
C GLY A 77 -10.89 -6.92 6.73
N THR A 78 -11.53 -6.30 5.74
CA THR A 78 -12.61 -6.94 4.97
C THR A 78 -12.12 -8.18 4.24
N ASN A 79 -10.95 -8.11 3.58
CA ASN A 79 -10.37 -9.23 2.84
C ASN A 79 -10.12 -10.45 3.73
N ALA A 80 -9.45 -10.26 4.86
CA ALA A 80 -9.13 -11.34 5.79
C ALA A 80 -10.41 -11.97 6.38
N LEU A 81 -11.35 -11.14 6.85
CA LEU A 81 -12.60 -11.62 7.44
C LEU A 81 -13.49 -12.33 6.41
N LEU A 82 -13.62 -11.77 5.21
CA LEU A 82 -14.43 -12.36 4.14
C LEU A 82 -13.85 -13.71 3.69
N ALA A 83 -12.54 -13.78 3.44
CA ALA A 83 -11.88 -15.02 3.02
C ALA A 83 -12.04 -16.12 4.09
N ARG A 84 -11.87 -15.78 5.38
CA ARG A 84 -12.10 -16.71 6.49
C ARG A 84 -13.56 -17.19 6.54
N THR A 85 -14.51 -16.27 6.43
CA THR A 85 -15.95 -16.60 6.48
C THR A 85 -16.36 -17.48 5.31
N LEU A 86 -15.80 -17.27 4.13
CA LEU A 86 -15.99 -18.15 2.97
C LEU A 86 -15.37 -19.53 3.19
N GLY A 87 -14.20 -19.60 3.82
CA GLY A 87 -13.57 -20.85 4.22
C GLY A 87 -14.43 -21.68 5.18
N GLN A 88 -15.17 -21.01 6.08
CA GLN A 88 -16.15 -21.61 6.99
C GLN A 88 -17.44 -22.08 6.27
N GLY A 89 -17.63 -21.76 4.99
CA GLY A 89 -18.85 -22.05 4.26
C GLY A 89 -20.06 -21.20 4.68
N ASN A 90 -19.86 -20.12 5.43
CA ASN A 90 -20.92 -19.26 5.95
C ASN A 90 -21.26 -18.10 4.99
N GLY A 91 -21.98 -18.41 3.92
CA GLY A 91 -22.38 -17.44 2.91
C GLY A 91 -23.24 -16.28 3.45
N LYS A 92 -24.06 -16.53 4.50
CA LYS A 92 -24.87 -15.46 5.13
C LYS A 92 -23.99 -14.43 5.84
N LYS A 93 -23.00 -14.89 6.62
CA LYS A 93 -22.04 -14.00 7.26
C LYS A 93 -21.18 -13.30 6.21
N ALA A 94 -20.74 -13.99 5.15
CA ALA A 94 -20.00 -13.42 4.05
C ALA A 94 -20.74 -12.25 3.36
N SER A 95 -22.04 -12.40 3.11
CA SER A 95 -22.90 -11.31 2.58
C SER A 95 -22.94 -10.11 3.51
N LYS A 96 -23.05 -10.33 4.82
CA LYS A 96 -23.01 -9.24 5.82
C LYS A 96 -21.65 -8.56 5.89
N VAL A 97 -20.54 -9.31 5.80
CA VAL A 97 -19.18 -8.75 5.78
C VAL A 97 -19.01 -7.86 4.57
N ALA A 98 -19.37 -8.33 3.37
CA ALA A 98 -19.31 -7.52 2.15
C ALA A 98 -20.21 -6.28 2.24
N GLY A 99 -21.46 -6.42 2.72
CA GLY A 99 -22.38 -5.31 2.87
C GLY A 99 -21.89 -4.27 3.89
N ASN A 100 -21.39 -4.70 5.06
CA ASN A 100 -20.85 -3.79 6.06
C ASN A 100 -19.58 -3.07 5.58
N SER A 101 -18.74 -3.72 4.78
CA SER A 101 -17.58 -3.04 4.18
C SER A 101 -18.00 -1.92 3.22
N LEU A 102 -19.05 -2.13 2.43
CA LEU A 102 -19.61 -1.08 1.57
C LEU A 102 -20.26 0.05 2.38
N PHE A 103 -20.97 -0.27 3.47
CA PHE A 103 -21.47 0.74 4.40
C PHE A 103 -20.33 1.60 4.97
N LEU A 104 -19.24 0.97 5.42
CA LEU A 104 -18.06 1.68 5.90
C LEU A 104 -17.45 2.55 4.80
N GLY A 105 -17.42 2.06 3.55
CA GLY A 105 -16.99 2.86 2.40
C GLY A 105 -17.83 4.12 2.20
N VAL A 106 -19.14 4.02 2.33
CA VAL A 106 -20.04 5.19 2.29
C VAL A 106 -19.74 6.16 3.44
N LEU A 107 -19.55 5.65 4.65
CA LEU A 107 -19.25 6.49 5.82
C LEU A 107 -17.92 7.24 5.65
N ILE A 108 -16.87 6.53 5.22
CA ILE A 108 -15.55 7.13 4.95
C ILE A 108 -15.67 8.18 3.85
N TYR A 109 -16.41 7.88 2.78
CA TYR A 109 -16.68 8.85 1.71
C TYR A 109 -17.38 10.12 2.21
N VAL A 110 -18.42 9.99 3.03
CA VAL A 110 -19.12 11.14 3.61
C VAL A 110 -18.16 12.01 4.44
N ILE A 111 -17.29 11.41 5.24
CA ILE A 111 -16.28 12.15 6.01
C ILE A 111 -15.32 12.89 5.06
N CYS A 112 -14.81 12.24 4.02
CA CYS A 112 -13.95 12.87 3.03
C CYS A 112 -14.66 14.01 2.29
N LEU A 113 -15.93 13.80 1.91
CA LEU A 113 -16.76 14.81 1.23
C LEU A 113 -16.95 16.06 2.10
N LEU A 114 -17.32 15.89 3.37
CA LEU A 114 -17.50 17.00 4.31
C LEU A 114 -16.19 17.77 4.52
N PHE A 115 -15.06 17.04 4.67
CA PHE A 115 -13.75 17.68 4.74
C PHE A 115 -13.39 18.40 3.43
N GLY A 116 -13.71 17.81 2.28
CA GLY A 116 -13.50 18.40 0.96
C GLY A 116 -14.23 19.74 0.77
N ILE A 117 -15.46 19.82 1.28
CA ILE A 117 -16.29 21.03 1.17
C ILE A 117 -15.86 22.11 2.18
N PHE A 118 -15.66 21.74 3.44
CA PHE A 118 -15.52 22.69 4.54
C PHE A 118 -14.10 22.84 5.09
N GLY A 119 -13.27 21.77 5.04
CA GLY A 119 -11.98 21.70 5.74
C GLY A 119 -10.75 22.03 4.91
N VAL A 120 -10.76 21.75 3.60
CA VAL A 120 -9.57 21.80 2.75
C VAL A 120 -8.90 23.16 2.74
N LYS A 121 -9.65 24.25 2.55
CA LYS A 121 -9.08 25.60 2.50
C LYS A 121 -8.37 25.96 3.81
N ALA A 122 -9.03 25.70 4.94
CA ALA A 122 -8.44 25.95 6.26
C ALA A 122 -7.17 25.14 6.49
N TYR A 123 -7.17 23.87 6.08
CA TYR A 123 -6.00 22.98 6.18
C TYR A 123 -4.82 23.50 5.35
N ILE A 124 -4.99 23.84 4.07
CA ILE A 124 -3.90 24.35 3.22
C ILE A 124 -3.41 25.72 3.71
N SER A 125 -4.31 26.64 4.04
CA SER A 125 -3.95 27.99 4.55
C SER A 125 -3.24 27.94 5.91
N SER A 126 -3.33 26.87 6.67
CA SER A 126 -2.58 26.69 7.91
C SER A 126 -1.09 26.34 7.68
N GLN A 127 -0.73 25.91 6.46
CA GLN A 127 0.61 25.42 6.14
C GLN A 127 1.43 26.39 5.30
N THR A 128 0.80 27.30 4.56
CA THR A 128 1.48 28.28 3.70
C THR A 128 0.72 29.60 3.64
N VAL A 129 1.45 30.67 3.37
CA VAL A 129 0.90 32.01 3.14
C VAL A 129 0.91 32.39 1.65
N ASP A 130 1.53 31.58 0.79
CA ASP A 130 1.60 31.80 -0.64
C ASP A 130 0.22 31.63 -1.29
N PRO A 131 -0.36 32.70 -1.89
CA PRO A 131 -1.71 32.64 -2.45
C PRO A 131 -1.85 31.64 -3.61
N GLU A 132 -0.79 31.47 -4.43
CA GLU A 132 -0.79 30.57 -5.58
C GLU A 132 -0.80 29.11 -5.10
N VAL A 133 0.06 28.77 -4.14
CA VAL A 133 0.13 27.44 -3.52
C VAL A 133 -1.18 27.12 -2.79
N ILE A 134 -1.77 28.11 -2.07
CA ILE A 134 -3.07 27.94 -1.41
C ILE A 134 -4.16 27.62 -2.44
N SER A 135 -4.21 28.35 -3.55
CA SER A 135 -5.20 28.13 -4.62
C SER A 135 -5.04 26.73 -5.21
N MET A 136 -3.84 26.38 -5.67
CA MET A 136 -3.56 25.11 -6.32
C MET A 136 -3.80 23.92 -5.38
N GLY A 137 -3.31 23.98 -4.14
CA GLY A 137 -3.47 22.93 -3.14
C GLY A 137 -4.93 22.75 -2.73
N THR A 138 -5.69 23.85 -2.58
CA THR A 138 -7.11 23.80 -2.26
C THR A 138 -7.92 23.17 -3.38
N ASP A 139 -7.66 23.54 -4.63
CA ASP A 139 -8.37 23.01 -5.77
C ASP A 139 -8.08 21.50 -5.94
N TYR A 140 -6.83 21.12 -5.89
CA TYR A 140 -6.42 19.71 -6.02
C TYR A 140 -7.03 18.83 -4.93
N LEU A 141 -6.84 19.21 -3.66
CA LEU A 141 -7.30 18.41 -2.54
C LEU A 141 -8.84 18.37 -2.45
N ARG A 142 -9.51 19.47 -2.79
CA ARG A 142 -10.98 19.51 -2.84
C ARG A 142 -11.52 18.54 -3.88
N ILE A 143 -10.96 18.50 -5.09
CA ILE A 143 -11.36 17.55 -6.14
C ILE A 143 -11.16 16.11 -5.64
N CYS A 144 -9.99 15.79 -5.08
CA CYS A 144 -9.69 14.47 -4.54
C CYS A 144 -10.64 14.05 -3.42
N CYS A 145 -10.99 14.97 -2.50
CA CYS A 145 -11.88 14.65 -1.37
C CYS A 145 -13.34 14.55 -1.78
N VAL A 146 -13.82 15.44 -2.67
CA VAL A 146 -15.22 15.43 -3.14
C VAL A 146 -15.51 14.20 -4.00
N ILE A 147 -14.53 13.75 -4.78
CA ILE A 147 -14.67 12.55 -5.63
C ILE A 147 -13.95 11.32 -4.99
N ALA A 148 -13.73 11.35 -3.68
CA ALA A 148 -13.04 10.28 -2.95
C ALA A 148 -13.72 8.91 -3.05
N PHE A 149 -15.00 8.85 -3.45
CA PHE A 149 -15.69 7.58 -3.66
C PHE A 149 -14.93 6.67 -4.65
N GLY A 150 -14.25 7.23 -5.63
CA GLY A 150 -13.46 6.46 -6.59
C GLY A 150 -12.39 5.59 -5.90
N ILE A 151 -11.49 6.21 -5.14
CA ILE A 151 -10.41 5.49 -4.45
C ILE A 151 -10.93 4.56 -3.35
N ILE A 152 -11.97 4.97 -2.61
CA ILE A 152 -12.52 4.19 -1.51
C ILE A 152 -13.18 2.91 -2.05
N PHE A 153 -14.10 3.02 -3.02
CA PHE A 153 -14.79 1.87 -3.57
C PHE A 153 -13.89 1.02 -4.47
N PHE A 154 -12.94 1.62 -5.19
CA PHE A 154 -11.89 0.88 -5.85
C PHE A 154 -11.18 -0.07 -4.87
N SER A 155 -10.66 0.45 -3.75
CA SER A 155 -9.95 -0.35 -2.75
C SER A 155 -10.83 -1.45 -2.15
N LEU A 156 -12.10 -1.16 -1.85
CA LEU A 156 -13.01 -2.16 -1.27
C LEU A 156 -13.35 -3.26 -2.27
N PHE A 157 -13.72 -2.94 -3.50
CA PHE A 157 -14.05 -3.95 -4.51
C PHE A 157 -12.82 -4.78 -4.90
N GLU A 158 -11.65 -4.15 -4.95
CA GLU A 158 -10.38 -4.87 -5.12
C GLU A 158 -10.22 -5.94 -4.05
N LYS A 159 -10.36 -5.60 -2.78
CA LYS A 159 -10.18 -6.52 -1.66
C LYS A 159 -11.28 -7.58 -1.57
N LEU A 160 -12.52 -7.26 -1.94
CA LEU A 160 -13.62 -8.22 -2.06
C LEU A 160 -13.36 -9.27 -3.16
N LEU A 161 -12.78 -8.87 -4.31
CA LEU A 161 -12.38 -9.80 -5.38
C LEU A 161 -11.17 -10.65 -4.99
N GLN A 162 -10.20 -10.06 -4.30
CA GLN A 162 -9.03 -10.78 -3.80
C GLN A 162 -9.42 -11.85 -2.77
N ALA A 163 -10.35 -11.54 -1.85
CA ALA A 163 -10.85 -12.46 -0.84
C ALA A 163 -11.51 -13.73 -1.43
N THR A 164 -12.07 -13.63 -2.63
CA THR A 164 -12.69 -14.74 -3.35
C THR A 164 -11.77 -15.44 -4.36
N GLY A 165 -10.45 -15.10 -4.32
CA GLY A 165 -9.45 -15.69 -5.22
C GLY A 165 -9.41 -15.11 -6.63
N ARG A 166 -10.07 -13.98 -6.87
CA ARG A 166 -10.22 -13.33 -8.19
C ARG A 166 -9.22 -12.19 -8.39
N SER A 167 -7.96 -12.41 -8.02
CA SER A 167 -6.90 -11.40 -8.12
C SER A 167 -6.67 -10.87 -9.52
N LEU A 168 -6.88 -11.69 -10.57
CA LEU A 168 -6.75 -11.22 -11.95
C LEU A 168 -7.75 -10.11 -12.27
N TYR A 169 -9.00 -10.21 -11.79
CA TYR A 169 -10.00 -9.17 -12.02
C TYR A 169 -9.66 -7.88 -11.26
N SER A 170 -9.12 -8.00 -10.03
CA SER A 170 -8.66 -6.83 -9.28
C SER A 170 -7.50 -6.12 -10.01
N THR A 171 -6.55 -6.90 -10.55
CA THR A 171 -5.45 -6.37 -11.36
C THR A 171 -5.93 -5.67 -12.64
N ILE A 172 -6.89 -6.26 -13.37
CA ILE A 172 -7.46 -5.63 -14.57
C ILE A 172 -8.08 -4.27 -14.22
N GLY A 173 -8.84 -4.19 -13.11
CA GLY A 173 -9.41 -2.93 -12.66
C GLY A 173 -8.35 -1.87 -12.36
N GLN A 174 -7.27 -2.24 -11.69
CA GLN A 174 -6.16 -1.32 -11.40
C GLN A 174 -5.42 -0.88 -12.66
N VAL A 175 -5.14 -1.81 -13.59
CA VAL A 175 -4.51 -1.49 -14.87
C VAL A 175 -5.34 -0.48 -15.67
N VAL A 176 -6.66 -0.71 -15.77
CA VAL A 176 -7.56 0.22 -16.48
C VAL A 176 -7.52 1.61 -15.86
N GLY A 177 -7.58 1.72 -14.53
CA GLY A 177 -7.51 3.02 -13.88
C GLY A 177 -6.19 3.75 -14.09
N ALA A 178 -5.07 3.01 -14.01
CA ALA A 178 -3.74 3.57 -14.27
C ALA A 178 -3.60 4.04 -15.73
N VAL A 179 -4.06 3.24 -16.68
CA VAL A 179 -4.02 3.62 -18.13
C VAL A 179 -4.90 4.84 -18.38
N VAL A 180 -6.11 4.88 -17.84
CA VAL A 180 -7.00 6.05 -17.98
C VAL A 180 -6.33 7.30 -17.40
N ASN A 181 -5.74 7.22 -16.23
CA ASN A 181 -5.04 8.34 -15.62
C ASN A 181 -3.85 8.80 -16.49
N ILE A 182 -2.92 7.90 -16.88
CA ILE A 182 -1.74 8.21 -17.71
C ILE A 182 -2.13 8.88 -19.05
N ILE A 183 -3.27 8.48 -19.63
CA ILE A 183 -3.77 9.10 -20.87
C ILE A 183 -4.35 10.50 -20.60
N LEU A 184 -5.11 10.65 -19.49
CA LEU A 184 -5.78 11.90 -19.17
C LEU A 184 -4.84 12.97 -18.59
N ASP A 185 -3.77 12.59 -17.90
CA ASP A 185 -2.81 13.53 -17.33
C ASP A 185 -2.30 14.55 -18.34
N PRO A 186 -1.64 14.17 -19.45
CA PRO A 186 -1.14 15.16 -20.40
C PRO A 186 -2.28 15.94 -21.09
N ILE A 187 -3.44 15.31 -21.30
CA ILE A 187 -4.59 15.95 -21.94
C ILE A 187 -5.16 17.06 -21.07
N MET A 188 -5.29 16.81 -19.76
CA MET A 188 -5.93 17.76 -18.84
C MET A 188 -4.93 18.73 -18.22
N ILE A 189 -3.69 18.31 -17.98
CA ILE A 189 -2.64 19.18 -17.45
C ILE A 189 -2.24 20.25 -18.46
N TYR A 190 -1.92 19.83 -19.69
CA TYR A 190 -1.35 20.70 -20.73
C TYR A 190 -2.40 21.27 -21.69
N GLY A 191 -3.62 20.77 -21.67
CA GLY A 191 -4.68 21.19 -22.59
C GLY A 191 -4.46 20.69 -24.01
N ILE A 192 -4.96 19.49 -24.33
CA ILE A 192 -4.84 18.92 -25.69
C ILE A 192 -6.22 18.79 -26.32
N GLY A 193 -6.34 19.26 -27.55
CA GLY A 193 -7.60 19.22 -28.33
C GLY A 193 -8.64 20.21 -27.79
N PRO A 194 -9.88 19.79 -27.52
CA PRO A 194 -10.96 20.67 -27.04
C PRO A 194 -10.89 20.97 -25.53
N ILE A 195 -9.95 20.31 -24.80
CA ILE A 195 -9.82 20.46 -23.35
C ILE A 195 -8.84 21.60 -23.06
N PRO A 196 -9.24 22.62 -22.28
CA PRO A 196 -8.34 23.71 -21.90
C PRO A 196 -7.22 23.22 -20.96
N GLU A 197 -6.11 23.94 -20.91
CA GLU A 197 -5.05 23.71 -19.93
C GLU A 197 -5.60 23.94 -18.52
N MET A 198 -5.54 22.89 -17.69
CA MET A 198 -6.09 22.90 -16.32
C MET A 198 -4.99 22.82 -15.25
N GLY A 199 -3.74 22.57 -15.63
CA GLY A 199 -2.61 22.45 -14.72
C GLY A 199 -2.85 21.45 -13.60
N VAL A 200 -2.65 21.87 -12.35
CA VAL A 200 -2.83 21.03 -11.15
C VAL A 200 -4.26 20.47 -10.99
N LYS A 201 -5.28 21.25 -11.41
CA LYS A 201 -6.67 20.74 -11.43
C LYS A 201 -6.81 19.58 -12.40
N GLY A 202 -6.14 19.67 -13.55
CA GLY A 202 -6.13 18.62 -14.56
C GLY A 202 -5.56 17.30 -14.01
N ALA A 203 -4.44 17.36 -13.29
CA ALA A 203 -3.88 16.20 -12.59
C ALA A 203 -4.85 15.59 -11.58
N ALA A 204 -5.53 16.45 -10.78
CA ALA A 204 -6.54 15.97 -9.83
C ALA A 204 -7.71 15.25 -10.53
N TYR A 205 -8.25 15.84 -11.61
CA TYR A 205 -9.33 15.22 -12.36
C TYR A 205 -8.90 13.92 -13.04
N ALA A 206 -7.73 13.87 -13.66
CA ALA A 206 -7.22 12.66 -14.29
C ALA A 206 -7.09 11.53 -13.28
N THR A 207 -6.55 11.81 -12.09
CA THR A 207 -6.41 10.85 -10.99
C THR A 207 -7.77 10.31 -10.54
N VAL A 208 -8.73 11.19 -10.23
CA VAL A 208 -10.04 10.74 -9.72
C VAL A 208 -10.87 10.03 -10.79
N ILE A 209 -10.77 10.44 -12.07
CA ILE A 209 -11.45 9.74 -13.18
C ILE A 209 -10.87 8.33 -13.34
N GLY A 210 -9.56 8.16 -13.28
CA GLY A 210 -8.91 6.84 -13.29
C GLY A 210 -9.39 5.95 -12.15
N GLN A 211 -9.47 6.50 -10.93
CA GLN A 211 -9.97 5.78 -9.76
C GLN A 211 -11.44 5.39 -9.89
N VAL A 212 -12.28 6.29 -10.42
CA VAL A 212 -13.70 6.02 -10.68
C VAL A 212 -13.86 4.94 -11.75
N ALA A 213 -13.09 5.00 -12.84
CA ALA A 213 -13.12 3.98 -13.88
C ALA A 213 -12.75 2.60 -13.32
N SER A 214 -11.72 2.53 -12.47
CA SER A 214 -11.39 1.31 -11.73
C SER A 214 -12.54 0.85 -10.84
N ALA A 215 -13.10 1.74 -10.03
CA ALA A 215 -14.18 1.41 -9.09
C ALA A 215 -15.41 0.85 -9.81
N VAL A 216 -15.81 1.48 -10.93
CA VAL A 216 -16.96 1.03 -11.75
C VAL A 216 -16.68 -0.34 -12.36
N LEU A 217 -15.50 -0.56 -12.94
CA LEU A 217 -15.13 -1.84 -13.54
C LEU A 217 -15.10 -2.96 -12.49
N LEU A 218 -14.49 -2.69 -11.33
CA LEU A 218 -14.41 -3.66 -10.24
C LEU A 218 -15.78 -3.93 -9.60
N PHE A 219 -16.66 -2.92 -9.52
CA PHE A 219 -18.05 -3.13 -9.13
C PHE A 219 -18.77 -4.09 -10.08
N VAL A 220 -18.61 -3.91 -11.38
CA VAL A 220 -19.19 -4.82 -12.38
C VAL A 220 -18.64 -6.25 -12.21
N PHE A 221 -17.32 -6.39 -11.99
CA PHE A 221 -16.72 -7.69 -11.72
C PHE A 221 -17.21 -8.29 -10.39
N HIS A 222 -17.34 -7.45 -9.35
CA HIS A 222 -17.87 -7.88 -8.06
C HIS A 222 -19.28 -8.49 -8.20
N ILE A 223 -20.20 -7.80 -8.87
CA ILE A 223 -21.58 -8.29 -9.06
C ILE A 223 -21.63 -9.52 -9.96
N LYS A 224 -20.83 -9.56 -11.04
CA LYS A 224 -20.87 -10.66 -12.01
C LYS A 224 -20.13 -11.91 -11.56
N CYS A 225 -19.04 -11.75 -10.80
CA CYS A 225 -18.12 -12.83 -10.49
C CYS A 225 -18.28 -13.36 -9.06
N ASN A 226 -18.43 -12.50 -8.06
CA ASN A 226 -18.57 -12.92 -6.65
C ASN A 226 -19.96 -13.48 -6.38
N LYS A 227 -20.14 -14.77 -6.67
CA LYS A 227 -21.43 -15.49 -6.50
C LYS A 227 -21.48 -16.34 -5.24
N GLU A 228 -20.44 -16.34 -4.44
CA GLU A 228 -20.31 -17.11 -3.21
C GLU A 228 -21.18 -16.56 -2.07
N PHE A 229 -21.64 -15.33 -2.20
CA PHE A 229 -22.50 -14.64 -1.25
C PHE A 229 -23.50 -13.74 -1.98
N GLU A 230 -24.57 -13.38 -1.30
CA GLU A 230 -25.62 -12.53 -1.85
C GLU A 230 -25.22 -11.05 -1.81
N HIS A 231 -25.60 -10.32 -2.86
CA HIS A 231 -25.45 -8.88 -2.96
C HIS A 231 -26.79 -8.20 -2.64
N GLY A 232 -26.75 -7.04 -1.98
CA GLY A 232 -27.94 -6.24 -1.76
C GLY A 232 -27.82 -5.27 -0.61
N VAL A 233 -28.57 -4.17 -0.69
CA VAL A 233 -28.60 -3.09 0.30
C VAL A 233 -29.00 -3.58 1.70
N LYS A 234 -29.81 -4.65 1.78
CA LYS A 234 -30.21 -5.29 3.06
C LYS A 234 -29.01 -5.72 3.93
N TYR A 235 -27.87 -6.06 3.30
CA TYR A 235 -26.65 -6.47 3.97
C TYR A 235 -25.77 -5.28 4.41
N MET A 236 -26.05 -4.07 3.94
CA MET A 236 -25.36 -2.85 4.36
C MET A 236 -25.86 -2.32 5.72
N LYS A 237 -26.89 -2.95 6.32
CA LYS A 237 -27.30 -2.60 7.68
C LYS A 237 -26.10 -2.78 8.63
N PRO A 238 -25.70 -1.72 9.37
CA PRO A 238 -24.52 -1.78 10.22
C PRO A 238 -24.69 -2.83 11.32
N ASP A 239 -23.68 -3.69 11.42
CA ASP A 239 -23.56 -4.75 12.42
C ASP A 239 -22.25 -4.49 13.20
N GLY A 240 -22.37 -4.01 14.45
CA GLY A 240 -21.24 -3.63 15.28
C GLY A 240 -20.24 -4.77 15.50
N GLY A 241 -20.70 -6.02 15.56
CA GLY A 241 -19.83 -7.18 15.67
C GLY A 241 -18.95 -7.37 14.45
N ILE A 242 -19.54 -7.30 13.25
CA ILE A 242 -18.83 -7.43 11.97
C ILE A 242 -17.87 -6.25 11.76
N ILE A 243 -18.31 -5.02 12.05
CA ILE A 243 -17.47 -3.83 11.96
C ILE A 243 -16.27 -3.95 12.91
N GLY A 244 -16.50 -4.43 14.15
CA GLY A 244 -15.43 -4.71 15.11
C GLY A 244 -14.42 -5.76 14.59
N GLU A 245 -14.89 -6.86 13.98
CA GLU A 245 -14.03 -7.88 13.38
C GLU A 245 -13.21 -7.31 12.19
N ILE A 246 -13.81 -6.45 11.35
CA ILE A 246 -13.10 -5.78 10.25
C ILE A 246 -12.00 -4.88 10.79
N TYR A 247 -12.29 -4.03 11.78
CA TYR A 247 -11.30 -3.08 12.29
C TYR A 247 -10.30 -3.69 13.29
N ALA A 248 -10.56 -4.88 13.84
CA ALA A 248 -9.55 -5.61 14.60
C ALA A 248 -8.27 -5.90 13.76
N ILE A 249 -8.43 -6.02 12.44
CA ILE A 249 -7.32 -6.17 11.48
C ILE A 249 -7.09 -4.86 10.72
N GLY A 250 -8.17 -4.19 10.32
CA GLY A 250 -8.13 -2.99 9.48
C GLY A 250 -7.49 -1.79 10.16
N LEU A 251 -7.78 -1.52 11.43
CA LEU A 251 -7.20 -0.39 12.15
C LEU A 251 -5.68 -0.51 12.33
N PRO A 252 -5.13 -1.68 12.75
CA PRO A 252 -3.69 -1.92 12.69
C PRO A 252 -3.06 -1.68 11.30
N ALA A 253 -3.75 -2.07 10.23
CA ALA A 253 -3.26 -1.85 8.88
C ALA A 253 -3.28 -0.36 8.47
N ILE A 254 -4.30 0.41 8.88
CA ILE A 254 -4.36 1.88 8.69
C ILE A 254 -3.17 2.54 9.36
N ILE A 255 -2.92 2.21 10.63
CA ILE A 255 -1.82 2.79 11.41
C ILE A 255 -0.47 2.42 10.76
N ALA A 256 -0.29 1.15 10.37
CA ALA A 256 0.92 0.70 9.70
C ALA A 256 1.22 1.48 8.42
N GLN A 257 0.19 1.80 7.62
CA GLN A 257 0.34 2.59 6.40
C GLN A 257 0.70 4.05 6.71
N ALA A 258 0.09 4.65 7.73
CA ALA A 258 0.40 6.02 8.15
C ALA A 258 1.84 6.16 8.70
N LEU A 259 2.34 5.14 9.40
CA LEU A 259 3.70 5.12 9.95
C LEU A 259 4.78 5.22 8.86
N MET A 260 4.53 4.70 7.66
CA MET A 260 5.49 4.82 6.54
C MET A 260 5.78 6.29 6.20
N SER A 261 4.75 7.13 6.17
CA SER A 261 4.91 8.56 5.88
C SER A 261 5.64 9.28 7.01
N ILE A 262 5.34 8.94 8.26
CA ILE A 262 6.03 9.51 9.44
C ILE A 262 7.51 9.13 9.41
N MET A 263 7.85 7.90 9.12
CA MET A 263 9.23 7.42 9.03
C MET A 263 10.03 8.21 8.00
N VAL A 264 9.48 8.39 6.80
CA VAL A 264 10.16 9.17 5.74
C VAL A 264 10.37 10.61 6.15
N TYR A 265 9.35 11.24 6.73
CA TYR A 265 9.44 12.62 7.21
C TYR A 265 10.54 12.80 8.26
N VAL A 266 10.54 11.97 9.31
CA VAL A 266 11.53 12.06 10.39
C VAL A 266 12.94 11.72 9.88
N MET A 267 13.08 10.74 8.98
CA MET A 267 14.38 10.42 8.38
C MET A 267 14.93 11.62 7.59
N ASN A 268 14.09 12.34 6.86
CA ASN A 268 14.51 13.57 6.18
C ASN A 268 14.95 14.67 7.17
N LEU A 269 14.31 14.78 8.34
CA LEU A 269 14.76 15.70 9.39
C LEU A 269 16.13 15.29 9.97
N ILE A 270 16.34 13.98 10.18
CA ILE A 270 17.63 13.45 10.65
C ILE A 270 18.75 13.76 9.65
N LEU A 271 18.47 13.64 8.34
CA LEU A 271 19.43 13.88 7.25
C LEU A 271 19.59 15.37 6.87
N LYS A 272 18.83 16.28 7.46
CA LYS A 272 18.82 17.72 7.11
C LYS A 272 20.21 18.38 7.16
N PHE A 273 21.14 17.85 7.96
CA PHE A 273 22.51 18.36 8.05
C PHE A 273 23.35 18.11 6.79
N SER A 274 22.95 17.20 5.90
CA SER A 274 23.62 16.89 4.64
C SER A 274 22.63 16.86 3.49
N PRO A 275 22.42 17.96 2.74
CA PRO A 275 21.49 18.03 1.62
C PRO A 275 21.71 16.94 0.57
N SER A 276 22.98 16.60 0.28
CA SER A 276 23.32 15.53 -0.67
C SER A 276 22.89 14.15 -0.17
N ALA A 277 23.04 13.88 1.13
CA ALA A 277 22.57 12.63 1.73
C ALA A 277 21.04 12.57 1.78
N GLN A 278 20.38 13.68 2.06
CA GLN A 278 18.92 13.79 2.06
C GLN A 278 18.35 13.53 0.64
N THR A 279 18.95 14.15 -0.39
CA THR A 279 18.60 13.90 -1.79
C THR A 279 18.83 12.44 -2.17
N ALA A 280 19.98 11.88 -1.81
CA ALA A 280 20.30 10.47 -2.04
C ALA A 280 19.26 9.52 -1.42
N TYR A 281 18.85 9.79 -0.18
CA TYR A 281 17.80 9.01 0.49
C TYR A 281 16.46 9.10 -0.25
N GLY A 282 16.04 10.29 -0.67
CA GLY A 282 14.80 10.48 -1.42
C GLY A 282 14.78 9.71 -2.75
N LEU A 283 15.91 9.72 -3.48
CA LEU A 283 16.07 8.94 -4.71
C LEU A 283 16.06 7.43 -4.43
N PHE A 284 16.82 7.00 -3.42
CA PHE A 284 16.87 5.61 -2.99
C PHE A 284 15.48 5.10 -2.56
N TYR A 285 14.72 5.92 -1.84
CA TYR A 285 13.38 5.55 -1.36
C TYR A 285 12.42 5.18 -2.50
N LYS A 286 12.55 5.82 -3.67
CA LYS A 286 11.78 5.46 -4.87
C LYS A 286 12.12 4.05 -5.36
N VAL A 287 13.41 3.68 -5.35
CA VAL A 287 13.86 2.33 -5.70
C VAL A 287 13.35 1.31 -4.67
N GLN A 288 13.49 1.63 -3.39
CA GLN A 288 13.00 0.80 -2.29
C GLN A 288 11.49 0.55 -2.38
N GLN A 289 10.69 1.59 -2.64
CA GLN A 289 9.25 1.45 -2.83
C GLN A 289 8.92 0.48 -3.96
N PHE A 290 9.60 0.61 -5.10
CA PHE A 290 9.37 -0.30 -6.23
C PHE A 290 9.62 -1.76 -5.83
N VAL A 291 10.75 -2.05 -5.18
CA VAL A 291 11.09 -3.42 -4.73
C VAL A 291 10.11 -3.92 -3.67
N LEU A 292 9.76 -3.10 -2.67
CA LEU A 292 8.84 -3.49 -1.61
C LEU A 292 7.39 -3.65 -2.10
N PHE A 293 6.97 -2.95 -3.14
CA PHE A 293 5.65 -3.12 -3.73
C PHE A 293 5.46 -4.53 -4.30
N LEU A 294 6.53 -5.17 -4.78
CA LEU A 294 6.48 -6.58 -5.18
C LEU A 294 6.16 -7.49 -3.97
N ALA A 295 6.77 -7.22 -2.81
CA ALA A 295 6.46 -7.93 -1.57
C ALA A 295 5.03 -7.64 -1.07
N PHE A 296 4.55 -6.40 -1.17
CA PHE A 296 3.16 -6.06 -0.83
C PHE A 296 2.15 -6.77 -1.73
N GLY A 297 2.44 -6.87 -3.04
CA GLY A 297 1.61 -7.64 -3.96
C GLY A 297 1.50 -9.11 -3.57
N LEU A 298 2.60 -9.73 -3.18
CA LEU A 298 2.58 -11.12 -2.72
C LEU A 298 1.91 -11.27 -1.34
N ARG A 299 2.11 -10.33 -0.41
CA ARG A 299 1.38 -10.27 0.87
C ARG A 299 -0.13 -10.28 0.65
N ASP A 300 -0.61 -9.52 -0.32
CA ASP A 300 -2.03 -9.41 -0.64
C ASP A 300 -2.61 -10.74 -1.17
N ALA A 301 -1.76 -11.64 -1.72
CA ALA A 301 -2.14 -13.02 -2.04
C ALA A 301 -2.05 -13.95 -0.82
N ILE A 302 -1.03 -13.81 0.01
CA ILE A 302 -0.83 -14.60 1.23
C ILE A 302 -2.05 -14.49 2.16
N THR A 303 -2.52 -13.25 2.39
CA THR A 303 -3.60 -12.97 3.35
C THR A 303 -4.88 -13.75 3.06
N PRO A 304 -5.53 -13.65 1.88
CA PRO A 304 -6.77 -14.39 1.63
C PRO A 304 -6.58 -15.91 1.56
N ILE A 305 -5.43 -16.39 1.07
CA ILE A 305 -5.15 -17.84 0.98
C ILE A 305 -5.09 -18.46 2.37
N ILE A 306 -4.33 -17.85 3.28
CA ILE A 306 -4.21 -18.35 4.66
C ILE A 306 -5.51 -18.14 5.44
N ALA A 307 -6.17 -16.98 5.29
CA ALA A 307 -7.43 -16.71 5.98
C ALA A 307 -8.53 -17.70 5.57
N PHE A 308 -8.62 -18.04 4.28
CA PHE A 308 -9.55 -19.06 3.79
C PHE A 308 -9.21 -20.45 4.36
N ALA A 309 -7.93 -20.83 4.35
CA ALA A 309 -7.46 -22.10 4.92
C ALA A 309 -7.73 -22.17 6.44
N TYR A 310 -7.59 -21.04 7.15
CA TYR A 310 -7.92 -20.92 8.57
C TYR A 310 -9.42 -21.10 8.81
N GLY A 311 -10.27 -20.50 7.97
CA GLY A 311 -11.71 -20.70 8.00
C GLY A 311 -12.12 -22.16 7.78
N MET A 312 -11.40 -22.91 6.93
CA MET A 312 -11.61 -24.35 6.70
C MET A 312 -11.04 -25.26 7.80
N HIS A 313 -10.39 -24.72 8.83
CA HIS A 313 -9.64 -25.47 9.84
C HIS A 313 -8.56 -26.41 9.26
N SER A 314 -7.98 -26.09 8.09
CA SER A 314 -6.98 -26.91 7.41
C SER A 314 -5.56 -26.54 7.82
N LYS A 315 -5.04 -27.19 8.87
CA LYS A 315 -3.65 -27.00 9.36
C LYS A 315 -2.61 -27.09 8.25
N GLN A 316 -2.75 -28.12 7.39
CA GLN A 316 -1.79 -28.34 6.29
C GLN A 316 -1.77 -27.18 5.31
N ARG A 317 -2.94 -26.68 4.87
CA ARG A 317 -3.01 -25.55 3.94
C ARG A 317 -2.51 -24.25 4.55
N ILE A 318 -2.71 -24.04 5.86
CA ILE A 318 -2.14 -22.87 6.57
C ILE A 318 -0.61 -22.94 6.56
N ARG A 319 -0.03 -24.10 6.94
CA ARG A 319 1.43 -24.31 6.95
C ARG A 319 2.03 -24.16 5.54
N ASP A 320 1.38 -24.72 4.54
CA ASP A 320 1.79 -24.57 3.14
C ASP A 320 1.72 -23.10 2.70
N GLY A 321 0.68 -22.36 3.09
CA GLY A 321 0.52 -20.93 2.82
C GLY A 321 1.64 -20.10 3.44
N ILE A 322 1.99 -20.37 4.69
CA ILE A 322 3.11 -19.72 5.39
C ILE A 322 4.43 -20.05 4.68
N ARG A 323 4.69 -21.34 4.41
CA ARG A 323 5.94 -21.81 3.79
C ARG A 323 6.14 -21.22 2.39
N TYR A 324 5.16 -21.37 1.50
CA TYR A 324 5.28 -20.88 0.13
C TYR A 324 5.21 -19.37 0.05
N GLY A 325 4.41 -18.72 0.91
CA GLY A 325 4.38 -17.26 1.01
C GLY A 325 5.75 -16.68 1.36
N LEU A 326 6.41 -17.21 2.39
CA LEU A 326 7.76 -16.80 2.78
C LEU A 326 8.79 -17.12 1.70
N LEU A 327 8.76 -18.36 1.15
CA LEU A 327 9.72 -18.79 0.13
C LEU A 327 9.69 -17.88 -1.10
N TYR A 328 8.49 -17.60 -1.62
CA TYR A 328 8.36 -16.78 -2.82
C TYR A 328 8.68 -15.30 -2.54
N THR A 329 8.35 -14.79 -1.35
CA THR A 329 8.76 -13.44 -0.95
C THR A 329 10.28 -13.33 -0.87
N ILE A 330 10.97 -14.30 -0.24
CA ILE A 330 12.43 -14.31 -0.17
C ILE A 330 13.03 -14.37 -1.58
N ALA A 331 12.52 -15.23 -2.46
CA ALA A 331 12.99 -15.33 -3.83
C ALA A 331 12.87 -13.99 -4.59
N LEU A 332 11.74 -13.31 -4.47
CA LEU A 332 11.53 -11.98 -5.06
C LEU A 332 12.49 -10.93 -4.49
N MET A 333 12.71 -10.95 -3.18
CA MET A 333 13.60 -9.99 -2.54
C MET A 333 15.07 -10.24 -2.89
N VAL A 334 15.49 -11.50 -3.03
CA VAL A 334 16.83 -11.84 -3.52
C VAL A 334 17.05 -11.30 -4.94
N ILE A 335 16.05 -11.41 -5.82
CA ILE A 335 16.10 -10.80 -7.16
C ILE A 335 16.20 -9.27 -7.04
N GLY A 336 15.41 -8.64 -6.16
CA GLY A 336 15.46 -7.20 -5.90
C GLY A 336 16.84 -6.74 -5.42
N VAL A 337 17.43 -7.46 -4.46
CA VAL A 337 18.81 -7.21 -3.99
C VAL A 337 19.82 -7.37 -5.13
N ALA A 338 19.74 -8.44 -5.90
CA ALA A 338 20.66 -8.67 -7.02
C ALA A 338 20.63 -7.52 -8.05
N ILE A 339 19.42 -7.05 -8.40
CA ILE A 339 19.27 -5.93 -9.34
C ILE A 339 19.88 -4.65 -8.76
N THR A 340 19.62 -4.35 -7.49
CA THR A 340 20.12 -3.12 -6.84
C THR A 340 21.64 -3.16 -6.63
N GLU A 341 22.23 -4.32 -6.34
CA GLU A 341 23.67 -4.49 -6.15
C GLU A 341 24.48 -4.55 -7.46
N ILE A 342 23.89 -5.10 -8.52
CA ILE A 342 24.56 -5.20 -9.83
C ILE A 342 24.53 -3.86 -10.56
N PHE A 343 23.42 -3.11 -10.47
CA PHE A 343 23.17 -1.91 -11.27
C PHE A 343 23.06 -0.60 -10.49
N PRO A 344 23.77 -0.35 -9.37
CA PRO A 344 23.60 0.88 -8.60
C PRO A 344 24.02 2.13 -9.38
N GLY A 345 25.04 2.00 -10.23
CA GLY A 345 25.49 3.10 -11.11
C GLY A 345 24.48 3.45 -12.21
N ALA A 346 23.79 2.44 -12.77
CA ALA A 346 22.74 2.67 -13.76
C ALA A 346 21.54 3.40 -13.15
N PHE A 347 21.13 3.04 -11.93
CA PHE A 347 20.10 3.77 -11.20
C PHE A 347 20.52 5.21 -10.87
N ALA A 348 21.80 5.44 -10.51
CA ALA A 348 22.33 6.78 -10.26
C ALA A 348 22.26 7.67 -11.52
N ILE A 349 22.46 7.11 -12.70
CA ILE A 349 22.31 7.81 -13.99
C ILE A 349 20.82 8.05 -14.28
N LEU A 350 19.99 7.00 -14.15
CA LEU A 350 18.55 7.07 -14.41
C LEU A 350 17.84 8.15 -13.59
N PHE A 351 18.22 8.28 -12.32
CA PHE A 351 17.65 9.26 -11.40
C PHE A 351 18.42 10.61 -11.37
N ASN A 352 19.41 10.78 -12.24
CA ASN A 352 20.24 11.98 -12.31
C ASN A 352 20.76 12.43 -10.93
N ALA A 353 21.40 11.51 -10.21
CA ALA A 353 21.81 11.69 -8.82
C ALA A 353 22.85 12.81 -8.62
N GLY A 354 23.52 13.29 -9.68
CA GLY A 354 24.41 14.45 -9.67
C GLY A 354 25.47 14.40 -8.54
N GLN A 355 25.51 15.44 -7.71
CA GLN A 355 26.42 15.53 -6.55
C GLN A 355 26.10 14.53 -5.44
N SER A 356 24.90 13.96 -5.42
CA SER A 356 24.45 12.97 -4.42
C SER A 356 24.81 11.52 -4.80
N ARG A 357 25.52 11.32 -5.93
CA ARG A 357 25.76 9.98 -6.53
C ARG A 357 26.46 9.03 -5.57
N GLU A 358 27.48 9.45 -4.88
CA GLU A 358 28.24 8.59 -3.94
C GLU A 358 27.36 8.14 -2.76
N TYR A 359 26.60 9.08 -2.17
CA TYR A 359 25.67 8.79 -1.08
C TYR A 359 24.54 7.87 -1.55
N PHE A 360 24.05 8.06 -2.79
CA PHE A 360 23.03 7.24 -3.39
C PHE A 360 23.53 5.81 -3.63
N ILE A 361 24.71 5.62 -4.21
CA ILE A 361 25.31 4.29 -4.43
C ILE A 361 25.59 3.61 -3.07
N GLY A 362 26.06 4.37 -2.08
CA GLY A 362 26.25 3.86 -0.72
C GLY A 362 24.92 3.42 -0.08
N ALA A 363 23.87 4.21 -0.22
CA ALA A 363 22.53 3.84 0.23
C ALA A 363 22.03 2.58 -0.50
N MET A 364 22.17 2.51 -1.83
CA MET A 364 21.79 1.34 -2.63
C MET A 364 22.43 0.06 -2.11
N ARG A 365 23.75 0.05 -1.91
CA ARG A 365 24.49 -1.14 -1.47
C ARG A 365 24.21 -1.57 -0.04
N ILE A 366 24.07 -0.61 0.89
CA ILE A 366 23.89 -0.95 2.31
C ILE A 366 22.43 -1.28 2.61
N ILE A 367 21.50 -0.43 2.13
CA ILE A 367 20.09 -0.61 2.49
C ILE A 367 19.46 -1.78 1.73
N SER A 368 19.90 -2.09 0.49
CA SER A 368 19.37 -3.23 -0.27
C SER A 368 19.51 -4.57 0.47
N ILE A 369 20.53 -4.73 1.32
CA ILE A 369 20.71 -5.92 2.17
C ILE A 369 19.46 -6.13 3.05
N SER A 370 18.80 -5.04 3.47
CA SER A 370 17.58 -5.10 4.27
C SER A 370 16.37 -5.66 3.53
N PHE A 371 16.36 -5.65 2.19
CA PHE A 371 15.17 -6.04 1.41
C PHE A 371 14.69 -7.46 1.70
N ILE A 372 15.60 -8.40 1.93
CA ILE A 372 15.23 -9.78 2.27
C ILE A 372 14.45 -9.80 3.58
N PHE A 373 14.96 -9.16 4.63
CA PHE A 373 14.30 -9.09 5.92
C PHE A 373 13.01 -8.27 5.88
N ALA A 374 13.03 -7.15 5.13
CA ALA A 374 11.86 -6.32 4.92
C ALA A 374 10.73 -7.10 4.20
N GLY A 375 11.05 -7.88 3.18
CA GLY A 375 10.10 -8.76 2.51
C GLY A 375 9.52 -9.82 3.45
N ILE A 376 10.35 -10.48 4.27
CA ILE A 376 9.89 -11.43 5.28
C ILE A 376 8.94 -10.74 6.27
N ASN A 377 9.27 -9.54 6.74
CA ASN A 377 8.42 -8.76 7.64
C ASN A 377 7.08 -8.40 6.99
N VAL A 378 7.07 -8.05 5.70
CA VAL A 378 5.84 -7.79 4.93
C VAL A 378 5.00 -9.07 4.79
N ALA A 379 5.63 -10.22 4.54
CA ALA A 379 4.93 -11.51 4.51
C ALA A 379 4.34 -11.87 5.88
N TYR A 380 5.09 -11.66 6.97
CA TYR A 380 4.58 -11.84 8.34
C TYR A 380 3.34 -11.00 8.61
N GLN A 381 3.31 -9.72 8.17
CA GLN A 381 2.11 -8.90 8.31
C GLN A 381 0.88 -9.54 7.65
N GLY A 382 1.02 -10.07 6.44
CA GLY A 382 -0.06 -10.76 5.74
C GLY A 382 -0.51 -12.04 6.45
N ILE A 383 0.44 -12.84 6.96
CA ILE A 383 0.17 -14.06 7.72
C ILE A 383 -0.57 -13.73 9.02
N PHE A 384 -0.11 -12.72 9.77
CA PHE A 384 -0.75 -12.31 11.01
C PHE A 384 -2.16 -11.79 10.78
N GLN A 385 -2.36 -10.93 9.78
CA GLN A 385 -3.69 -10.43 9.39
C GLN A 385 -4.65 -11.57 9.01
N ALA A 386 -4.14 -12.60 8.32
CA ALA A 386 -4.93 -13.78 7.95
C ALA A 386 -5.35 -14.64 9.15
N LEU A 387 -4.54 -14.65 10.21
CA LEU A 387 -4.75 -15.44 11.42
C LEU A 387 -5.25 -14.59 12.62
N ASP A 388 -5.96 -13.49 12.36
CA ASP A 388 -6.46 -12.54 13.38
C ASP A 388 -5.37 -11.95 14.30
N GLY A 389 -4.15 -11.83 13.82
CA GLY A 389 -3.00 -11.23 14.51
C GLY A 389 -2.80 -9.77 14.10
N GLY A 390 -3.86 -8.94 14.14
CA GLY A 390 -3.77 -7.53 13.76
C GLY A 390 -2.79 -6.75 14.65
N LEU A 391 -2.75 -7.03 15.95
CA LEU A 391 -1.81 -6.38 16.88
C LEU A 391 -0.37 -6.79 16.61
N GLU A 392 -0.09 -8.07 16.33
CA GLU A 392 1.24 -8.55 15.96
C GLU A 392 1.72 -7.88 14.66
N SER A 393 0.83 -7.74 13.67
CA SER A 393 1.12 -7.00 12.44
C SER A 393 1.45 -5.52 12.71
N LEU A 394 0.73 -4.86 13.62
CA LEU A 394 0.99 -3.48 14.03
C LEU A 394 2.33 -3.34 14.74
N VAL A 395 2.63 -4.24 15.69
CA VAL A 395 3.90 -4.19 16.44
C VAL A 395 5.09 -4.32 15.49
N ILE A 396 5.05 -5.23 14.51
CA ILE A 396 6.11 -5.31 13.51
C ILE A 396 6.24 -3.98 12.72
N SER A 397 5.13 -3.37 12.34
CA SER A 397 5.16 -2.07 11.65
C SER A 397 5.76 -0.96 12.52
N LEU A 398 5.41 -0.91 13.81
CA LEU A 398 5.96 0.05 14.77
C LEU A 398 7.48 -0.14 14.96
N LEU A 399 7.94 -1.38 15.12
CA LEU A 399 9.37 -1.68 15.26
C LEU A 399 10.15 -1.22 14.03
N ARG A 400 9.65 -1.52 12.84
CA ARG A 400 10.30 -1.21 11.56
C ARG A 400 10.34 0.27 11.23
N GLN A 401 9.28 1.00 11.54
CA GLN A 401 9.07 2.35 11.00
C GLN A 401 9.24 3.46 12.03
N LEU A 402 9.23 3.13 13.32
CA LEU A 402 9.30 4.13 14.38
C LEU A 402 10.31 3.76 15.48
N VAL A 403 10.06 2.63 16.17
CA VAL A 403 10.69 2.31 17.45
C VAL A 403 12.18 1.98 17.34
N ILE A 404 12.61 1.32 16.28
CA ILE A 404 14.02 0.93 16.10
C ILE A 404 14.71 1.87 15.12
N ILE A 405 14.14 2.07 13.93
CA ILE A 405 14.85 2.78 12.86
C ILE A 405 15.15 4.24 13.21
N LEU A 406 14.18 4.98 13.76
CA LEU A 406 14.36 6.41 14.01
C LEU A 406 15.33 6.69 15.15
N PRO A 407 15.25 6.03 16.33
CA PRO A 407 16.28 6.21 17.36
C PRO A 407 17.66 5.78 16.89
N LEU A 408 17.78 4.67 16.16
CA LEU A 408 19.05 4.18 15.67
C LEU A 408 19.68 5.15 14.64
N ALA A 409 18.90 5.61 13.66
CA ALA A 409 19.36 6.62 12.70
C ALA A 409 19.71 7.96 13.38
N GLY A 410 18.94 8.35 14.40
CA GLY A 410 19.22 9.53 15.23
C GLY A 410 20.55 9.41 15.95
N ILE A 411 20.82 8.30 16.63
CA ILE A 411 22.10 8.04 17.30
C ILE A 411 23.24 8.03 16.28
N PHE A 412 23.10 7.34 15.16
CA PHE A 412 24.13 7.31 14.12
C PHE A 412 24.39 8.70 13.52
N SER A 413 23.36 9.54 13.39
CA SER A 413 23.53 10.89 12.91
C SER A 413 24.39 11.76 13.82
N ILE A 414 24.39 11.50 15.14
CA ILE A 414 25.25 12.22 16.10
C ILE A 414 26.72 11.91 15.82
N PHE A 415 27.09 10.64 15.63
CA PHE A 415 28.46 10.25 15.29
C PHE A 415 28.94 10.84 13.96
N VAL A 416 28.03 10.88 12.97
CA VAL A 416 28.33 11.48 11.66
C VAL A 416 28.53 12.98 11.77
N ARG A 417 27.69 13.71 12.51
CA ARG A 417 27.81 15.16 12.73
C ARG A 417 29.07 15.55 13.49
N ASN A 418 29.53 14.69 14.40
CA ASN A 418 30.76 14.87 15.16
C ASN A 418 32.03 14.55 14.34
N GLY A 419 31.89 14.19 13.07
CA GLY A 419 33.01 13.84 12.20
C GLY A 419 33.69 12.50 12.51
N GLN A 420 33.09 11.67 13.37
CA GLN A 420 33.66 10.38 13.78
C GLN A 420 33.46 9.28 12.74
N MET A 421 32.36 9.37 11.96
CA MET A 421 31.96 8.36 10.99
C MET A 421 31.37 9.04 9.73
N GLY A 422 31.38 8.28 8.61
CA GLY A 422 30.76 8.71 7.37
C GLY A 422 29.23 8.56 7.38
N VAL A 423 28.54 9.25 6.47
CA VAL A 423 27.07 9.19 6.31
C VAL A 423 26.55 7.76 6.12
N SER A 424 27.35 6.87 5.53
CA SER A 424 27.03 5.45 5.34
C SER A 424 26.64 4.73 6.64
N LEU A 425 27.08 5.22 7.80
CA LEU A 425 26.66 4.67 9.08
C LEU A 425 25.14 4.77 9.27
N ILE A 426 24.51 5.85 8.83
CA ILE A 426 23.06 6.05 8.95
C ILE A 426 22.31 5.00 8.12
N TRP A 427 22.85 4.60 6.96
CA TRP A 427 22.23 3.59 6.13
C TRP A 427 22.14 2.22 6.81
N TRP A 428 23.07 1.89 7.71
CA TRP A 428 23.04 0.65 8.48
C TRP A 428 21.85 0.55 9.44
N SER A 429 21.19 1.67 9.76
CA SER A 429 19.98 1.63 10.56
C SER A 429 18.87 0.77 9.92
N PHE A 430 18.80 0.70 8.58
CA PHE A 430 17.80 -0.10 7.88
C PHE A 430 18.03 -1.62 8.01
N PRO A 431 19.19 -2.19 7.65
CA PRO A 431 19.45 -3.61 7.81
C PRO A 431 19.31 -4.09 9.25
N ILE A 432 19.83 -3.32 10.21
CA ILE A 432 19.74 -3.65 11.63
C ILE A 432 18.27 -3.69 12.08
N THR A 433 17.50 -2.67 11.73
CA THR A 433 16.06 -2.59 12.06
C THR A 433 15.27 -3.75 11.48
N GLU A 434 15.42 -4.00 10.18
CA GLU A 434 14.65 -5.05 9.51
C GLU A 434 15.02 -6.44 10.02
N PHE A 435 16.29 -6.68 10.36
CA PHE A 435 16.74 -7.92 10.98
C PHE A 435 16.13 -8.14 12.37
N ILE A 436 16.17 -7.12 13.24
CA ILE A 436 15.58 -7.22 14.59
C ILE A 436 14.06 -7.43 14.51
N ALA A 437 13.38 -6.70 13.62
CA ALA A 437 11.95 -6.88 13.39
C ALA A 437 11.63 -8.28 12.85
N CYS A 438 12.48 -8.85 12.01
CA CYS A 438 12.32 -10.21 11.49
C CYS A 438 12.44 -11.25 12.61
N LEU A 439 13.36 -11.09 13.55
CA LEU A 439 13.46 -11.96 14.73
C LEU A 439 12.20 -11.86 15.61
N ALA A 440 11.71 -10.65 15.88
CA ALA A 440 10.47 -10.45 16.61
C ALA A 440 9.27 -11.09 15.87
N GLY A 441 9.21 -10.93 14.54
CA GLY A 441 8.19 -11.53 13.69
C GLY A 441 8.21 -13.06 13.74
N TYR A 442 9.38 -13.66 13.76
CA TYR A 442 9.53 -15.11 13.93
C TYR A 442 8.97 -15.61 15.27
N VAL A 443 9.24 -14.89 16.36
CA VAL A 443 8.69 -15.21 17.69
C VAL A 443 7.17 -15.11 17.68
N PHE A 444 6.60 -14.05 17.09
CA PHE A 444 5.15 -13.91 16.96
C PHE A 444 4.54 -15.00 16.09
N LEU A 445 5.20 -15.35 14.97
CA LEU A 445 4.75 -16.44 14.10
C LEU A 445 4.63 -17.75 14.88
N LYS A 446 5.66 -18.13 15.64
CA LYS A 446 5.64 -19.34 16.45
C LYS A 446 4.54 -19.32 17.52
N LYS A 447 4.32 -18.17 18.16
CA LYS A 447 3.22 -18.00 19.12
C LYS A 447 1.84 -18.16 18.47
N ILE A 448 1.64 -17.55 17.29
CA ILE A 448 0.38 -17.65 16.54
C ILE A 448 0.16 -19.07 16.03
N GLU A 449 1.19 -19.72 15.47
CA GLU A 449 1.12 -21.13 15.04
C GLU A 449 0.64 -22.03 16.19
N ARG A 450 1.28 -21.93 17.35
CA ARG A 450 0.93 -22.74 18.51
C ARG A 450 -0.50 -22.47 19.01
N ASN A 451 -0.89 -21.18 19.12
CA ASN A 451 -2.16 -20.82 19.74
C ASN A 451 -3.36 -20.93 18.82
N LYS A 452 -3.18 -20.76 17.51
CA LYS A 452 -4.29 -20.66 16.55
C LYS A 452 -4.28 -21.76 15.47
N VAL A 453 -3.12 -22.31 15.12
CA VAL A 453 -3.04 -23.35 14.09
C VAL A 453 -3.02 -24.73 14.71
N GLU A 454 -2.21 -24.95 15.76
CA GLU A 454 -2.13 -26.24 16.42
C GLU A 454 -3.39 -26.58 17.22
N SER A 455 -4.10 -25.55 17.71
CA SER A 455 -5.37 -25.70 18.43
C SER A 455 -6.56 -26.01 17.52
N LEU A 456 -6.43 -25.90 16.20
CA LEU A 456 -7.46 -26.39 15.29
C LEU A 456 -7.56 -27.92 15.42
N GLY A 457 -8.72 -28.45 15.67
CA GLY A 457 -8.98 -29.85 15.92
C GLY A 457 -8.54 -30.80 14.79
#